data_6b329007eb49f7162acafd95a8f36044
#
_entry.id   6b329007eb49f7162acafd95a8f36044
#
_cell.length_a   1.000
_cell.length_b   1.000
_cell.length_c   1.000
_cell.angle_alpha   90.00
_cell.angle_beta   90.00
_cell.angle_gamma   90.00
#
_symmetry.space_group_name_H-M   'P 1'
#
loop_
_entity.id
_entity.type
_entity.pdbx_description
1 polymer ?
#
loop_
_entity_poly.entity_id
_entity_poly.type
_entity_poly.pdbx_seq_one_letter_code
_entity_poly.pdbx_strand_id
1 'polypeptide(L)'
;MSLLHSFYCWGQMGVVLLSTVFFALFGIGSWKLLALLWALIPVLNAVFFAGAPLYPMQAEGEQALSLRSLAAKRVFWLFLLMMVCAGAAEAAVSQWSSAFAEQGLGVSKTVGDLAGPMAFAAAMGVSRLIFGKYGDKLNLDRYMAFCAALCVGAYLCIVFVPSAVLSLFGCAVCGFAVGIFWPGTLSRASASIRGGGTRMFALLALAGDVGCAGGPTLAGLVSDAHGGALRAGILAAIIFPLLMLLCTLLMRRQRGA
;
A
#
# COMPACT_ATOMS: atom_id res chain seq x y z
N MET A 1 4.82 -15.15 2.13
CA MET A 1 4.80 -13.74 1.65
C MET A 1 3.75 -12.89 2.36
N SER A 2 2.44 -13.14 2.22
CA SER A 2 1.39 -12.26 2.78
C SER A 2 1.45 -12.09 4.30
N LEU A 3 1.72 -13.17 5.05
CA LEU A 3 1.87 -13.10 6.50
C LEU A 3 3.06 -12.21 6.90
N LEU A 4 4.19 -12.30 6.20
CA LEU A 4 5.34 -11.43 6.44
C LEU A 4 4.98 -9.95 6.18
N HIS A 5 4.27 -9.67 5.10
CA HIS A 5 3.80 -8.32 4.80
C HIS A 5 2.77 -7.78 5.82
N SER A 6 2.11 -8.63 6.62
CA SER A 6 1.20 -8.14 7.67
C SER A 6 1.93 -7.43 8.81
N PHE A 7 3.19 -7.76 9.08
CA PHE A 7 3.98 -7.07 10.11
C PHE A 7 4.17 -5.58 9.82
N TYR A 8 4.25 -5.20 8.55
CA TYR A 8 4.24 -3.79 8.16
C TYR A 8 2.99 -3.05 8.69
N CYS A 9 1.82 -3.67 8.56
CA CYS A 9 0.56 -3.08 9.01
C CYS A 9 0.51 -2.90 10.53
N TRP A 10 0.97 -3.91 11.28
CA TRP A 10 1.03 -3.85 12.75
C TRP A 10 2.05 -2.81 13.20
N GLY A 11 3.18 -2.70 12.52
CA GLY A 11 4.16 -1.64 12.74
C GLY A 11 3.56 -0.26 12.50
N GLN A 12 2.84 -0.07 11.38
CA GLN A 12 2.17 1.18 11.05
C GLN A 12 1.13 1.57 12.11
N MET A 13 0.29 0.61 12.57
CA MET A 13 -0.63 0.84 13.68
C MET A 13 0.09 1.28 14.94
N GLY A 14 1.17 0.59 15.30
CA GLY A 14 1.99 0.92 16.48
C GLY A 14 2.57 2.33 16.39
N VAL A 15 3.12 2.70 15.24
CA VAL A 15 3.66 4.05 15.01
C VAL A 15 2.58 5.11 15.14
N VAL A 16 1.41 4.93 14.53
CA VAL A 16 0.30 5.89 14.62
C VAL A 16 -0.15 6.02 16.07
N LEU A 17 -0.41 4.90 16.75
CA LEU A 17 -0.88 4.92 18.14
C LEU A 17 0.12 5.61 19.09
N LEU A 18 1.38 5.20 19.03
CA LEU A 18 2.43 5.76 19.89
C LEU A 18 2.67 7.24 19.59
N SER A 19 2.64 7.64 18.33
CA SER A 19 2.78 9.05 17.94
C SER A 19 1.60 9.88 18.42
N THR A 20 0.37 9.37 18.31
CA THR A 20 -0.83 10.04 18.78
C THR A 20 -0.80 10.23 20.31
N VAL A 21 -0.44 9.18 21.06
CA VAL A 21 -0.28 9.27 22.52
C VAL A 21 0.84 10.25 22.90
N PHE A 22 1.98 10.18 22.20
CA PHE A 22 3.10 11.08 22.44
C PHE A 22 2.69 12.55 22.26
N PHE A 23 2.01 12.88 21.17
CA PHE A 23 1.55 14.24 20.92
C PHE A 23 0.44 14.69 21.88
N ALA A 24 -0.40 13.78 22.35
CA ALA A 24 -1.39 14.08 23.38
C ALA A 24 -0.74 14.45 24.73
N LEU A 25 0.39 13.83 25.06
CA LEU A 25 1.10 14.07 26.33
C LEU A 25 2.07 15.26 26.26
N PHE A 26 2.82 15.40 25.18
CA PHE A 26 3.93 16.37 25.06
C PHE A 26 3.65 17.53 24.09
N GLY A 27 2.51 17.50 23.42
CA GLY A 27 2.13 18.49 22.42
C GLY A 27 2.84 18.33 21.08
N ILE A 28 2.23 18.86 20.01
CA ILE A 28 2.71 18.72 18.64
C ILE A 28 4.06 19.40 18.39
N GLY A 29 4.40 20.41 19.20
CA GLY A 29 5.71 21.10 19.13
C GLY A 29 6.90 20.17 19.42
N SER A 30 6.67 19.04 20.09
CA SER A 30 7.70 18.05 20.45
C SER A 30 8.03 17.07 19.32
N TRP A 31 7.59 17.33 18.07
CA TRP A 31 7.78 16.44 16.93
C TRP A 31 9.24 16.07 16.64
N LYS A 32 10.20 17.00 16.93
CA LYS A 32 11.64 16.73 16.75
C LYS A 32 12.12 15.62 17.69
N LEU A 33 11.65 15.60 18.95
CA LEU A 33 11.98 14.55 19.91
C LEU A 33 11.42 13.21 19.46
N LEU A 34 10.16 13.19 18.99
CA LEU A 34 9.55 11.98 18.45
C LEU A 34 10.32 11.46 17.23
N ALA A 35 10.73 12.33 16.31
CA ALA A 35 11.52 11.94 15.15
C ALA A 35 12.88 11.32 15.55
N LEU A 36 13.55 11.85 16.59
CA LEU A 36 14.78 11.27 17.13
C LEU A 36 14.54 9.89 17.76
N LEU A 37 13.42 9.72 18.48
CA LEU A 37 13.05 8.40 19.05
C LEU A 37 12.81 7.37 17.94
N TRP A 38 12.07 7.75 16.87
CA TRP A 38 11.86 6.87 15.74
C TRP A 38 13.13 6.55 14.96
N ALA A 39 14.13 7.47 14.93
CA ALA A 39 15.41 7.24 14.28
C ALA A 39 16.25 6.13 14.95
N LEU A 40 15.96 5.79 16.22
CA LEU A 40 16.64 4.66 16.90
C LEU A 40 16.31 3.31 16.26
N ILE A 41 15.10 3.14 15.69
CA ILE A 41 14.68 1.88 15.07
C ILE A 41 15.55 1.51 13.86
N PRO A 42 15.76 2.37 12.85
CA PRO A 42 16.64 2.04 11.74
C PRO A 42 18.11 1.88 12.16
N VAL A 43 18.57 2.59 13.19
CA VAL A 43 19.92 2.40 13.74
C VAL A 43 20.07 1.00 14.35
N LEU A 44 19.10 0.57 15.17
CA LEU A 44 19.09 -0.78 15.73
C LEU A 44 18.99 -1.83 14.62
N ASN A 45 18.14 -1.63 13.62
CA ASN A 45 18.06 -2.52 12.46
C ASN A 45 19.40 -2.63 11.73
N ALA A 46 20.10 -1.52 11.50
CA ALA A 46 21.41 -1.55 10.85
C ALA A 46 22.43 -2.43 11.63
N VAL A 47 22.42 -2.32 12.97
CA VAL A 47 23.28 -3.17 13.83
C VAL A 47 22.91 -4.65 13.70
N PHE A 48 21.61 -4.98 13.74
CA PHE A 48 21.15 -6.37 13.58
C PHE A 48 21.47 -6.92 12.19
N PHE A 49 21.27 -6.15 11.13
CA PHE A 49 21.55 -6.58 9.77
C PHE A 49 23.06 -6.75 9.50
N ALA A 50 23.92 -5.99 10.18
CA ALA A 50 25.38 -6.15 10.05
C ALA A 50 25.87 -7.56 10.49
N GLY A 51 25.14 -8.22 11.40
CA GLY A 51 25.42 -9.58 11.86
C GLY A 51 24.55 -10.68 11.22
N ALA A 52 23.62 -10.34 10.34
CA ALA A 52 22.68 -11.30 9.77
C ALA A 52 23.34 -12.15 8.66
N PRO A 53 23.18 -13.48 8.67
CA PRO A 53 23.67 -14.32 7.58
C PRO A 53 22.85 -14.07 6.30
N LEU A 54 23.54 -13.80 5.20
CA LEU A 54 22.92 -13.63 3.89
C LEU A 54 22.87 -14.97 3.15
N TYR A 55 21.68 -15.47 2.91
CA TYR A 55 21.45 -16.68 2.12
C TYR A 55 21.11 -16.30 0.68
N PRO A 56 21.72 -16.95 -0.34
CA PRO A 56 21.32 -16.71 -1.74
C PRO A 56 19.86 -17.15 -1.95
N MET A 57 19.07 -16.30 -2.60
CA MET A 57 17.66 -16.60 -2.92
C MET A 57 17.50 -17.52 -4.14
N GLN A 58 18.60 -17.95 -4.75
CA GLN A 58 18.62 -18.84 -5.91
C GLN A 58 19.11 -20.21 -5.51
N ALA A 59 18.43 -21.25 -6.01
CA ALA A 59 18.98 -22.62 -5.92
C ALA A 59 20.26 -22.72 -6.76
N GLU A 60 21.22 -23.53 -6.30
CA GLU A 60 22.45 -23.80 -7.05
C GLU A 60 22.09 -24.31 -8.45
N GLY A 61 22.55 -23.62 -9.50
CA GLY A 61 22.31 -23.96 -10.89
C GLY A 61 21.16 -23.21 -11.59
N GLU A 62 20.33 -22.43 -10.90
CA GLU A 62 19.33 -21.59 -11.56
C GLU A 62 19.96 -20.29 -12.09
N GLN A 63 19.95 -20.12 -13.42
CA GLN A 63 20.36 -18.85 -14.03
C GLN A 63 19.22 -17.83 -13.95
N ALA A 64 19.45 -16.74 -13.17
CA ALA A 64 18.53 -15.63 -13.15
C ALA A 64 18.42 -14.95 -14.51
N LEU A 65 17.21 -14.59 -14.90
CA LEU A 65 16.97 -13.79 -16.10
C LEU A 65 17.77 -12.48 -16.04
N SER A 66 18.37 -12.10 -17.17
CA SER A 66 19.02 -10.79 -17.29
C SER A 66 17.96 -9.67 -17.28
N LEU A 67 18.37 -8.44 -16.94
CA LEU A 67 17.49 -7.26 -16.99
C LEU A 67 16.89 -7.08 -18.39
N ARG A 68 17.68 -7.31 -19.44
CA ARG A 68 17.21 -7.23 -20.83
C ARG A 68 16.15 -8.28 -21.12
N SER A 69 16.32 -9.49 -20.62
CA SER A 69 15.34 -10.58 -20.79
C SER A 69 14.05 -10.32 -20.03
N LEU A 70 14.10 -9.69 -18.85
CA LEU A 70 12.94 -9.25 -18.11
C LEU A 70 12.19 -8.14 -18.85
N ALA A 71 12.93 -7.10 -19.31
CA ALA A 71 12.35 -5.96 -20.03
C ALA A 71 11.73 -6.36 -21.39
N ALA A 72 12.21 -7.44 -22.02
CA ALA A 72 11.61 -7.99 -23.24
C ALA A 72 10.23 -8.65 -23.01
N LYS A 73 9.87 -8.97 -21.77
CA LYS A 73 8.59 -9.61 -21.45
C LYS A 73 7.49 -8.56 -21.22
N ARG A 74 6.48 -8.49 -22.10
CA ARG A 74 5.34 -7.56 -21.96
C ARG A 74 4.63 -7.70 -20.60
N VAL A 75 4.50 -8.91 -20.09
CA VAL A 75 3.86 -9.17 -18.80
C VAL A 75 4.64 -8.56 -17.63
N PHE A 76 5.96 -8.39 -17.76
CA PHE A 76 6.77 -7.74 -16.72
C PHE A 76 6.41 -6.26 -16.56
N TRP A 77 6.19 -5.53 -17.65
CA TRP A 77 5.73 -4.13 -17.62
C TRP A 77 4.34 -3.99 -17.00
N LEU A 78 3.47 -4.98 -17.25
CA LEU A 78 2.16 -5.01 -16.60
C LEU A 78 2.29 -5.16 -15.08
N PHE A 79 3.18 -6.04 -14.59
CA PHE A 79 3.44 -6.16 -13.16
C PHE A 79 4.10 -4.93 -12.55
N LEU A 80 5.00 -4.24 -13.27
CA LEU A 80 5.55 -2.96 -12.83
C LEU A 80 4.44 -1.91 -12.66
N LEU A 81 3.54 -1.78 -13.64
CA LEU A 81 2.39 -0.87 -13.55
C LEU A 81 1.47 -1.25 -12.37
N MET A 82 1.20 -2.53 -12.17
CA MET A 82 0.40 -2.99 -11.03
C MET A 82 1.05 -2.65 -9.69
N MET A 83 2.38 -2.75 -9.59
CA MET A 83 3.10 -2.36 -8.38
C MET A 83 3.05 -0.85 -8.13
N VAL A 84 3.23 -0.02 -9.17
CA VAL A 84 3.02 1.43 -9.05
C VAL A 84 1.61 1.74 -8.56
N CYS A 85 0.59 1.09 -9.15
CA CYS A 85 -0.81 1.28 -8.74
C CYS A 85 -1.05 0.80 -7.31
N ALA A 86 -0.41 -0.31 -6.88
CA ALA A 86 -0.53 -0.84 -5.53
C ALA A 86 -0.01 0.16 -4.49
N GLY A 87 1.22 0.65 -4.68
CA GLY A 87 1.83 1.64 -3.79
C GLY A 87 1.08 2.96 -3.78
N ALA A 88 0.69 3.45 -4.96
CA ALA A 88 -0.02 4.73 -5.08
C ALA A 88 -1.41 4.70 -4.45
N ALA A 89 -2.20 3.63 -4.69
CA ALA A 89 -3.54 3.50 -4.11
C ALA A 89 -3.51 3.33 -2.59
N GLU A 90 -2.49 2.65 -2.06
CA GLU A 90 -2.27 2.50 -0.62
C GLU A 90 -1.87 3.84 0.02
N ALA A 91 -0.82 4.47 -0.50
CA ALA A 91 -0.20 5.62 0.12
C ALA A 91 -1.06 6.90 -0.01
N ALA A 92 -1.79 7.09 -1.11
CA ALA A 92 -2.63 8.28 -1.32
C ALA A 92 -3.71 8.42 -0.23
N VAL A 93 -4.34 7.32 0.19
CA VAL A 93 -5.34 7.37 1.26
C VAL A 93 -4.69 7.34 2.63
N SER A 94 -3.74 6.43 2.88
CA SER A 94 -3.16 6.27 4.22
C SER A 94 -2.44 7.53 4.71
N GLN A 95 -1.74 8.27 3.82
CA GLN A 95 -1.03 9.49 4.17
C GLN A 95 -1.95 10.69 4.40
N TRP A 96 -2.99 10.82 3.59
CA TRP A 96 -3.87 11.99 3.66
C TRP A 96 -5.10 11.81 4.56
N SER A 97 -5.40 10.58 5.03
CA SER A 97 -6.63 10.26 5.76
C SER A 97 -6.78 11.03 7.08
N SER A 98 -5.70 11.27 7.83
CA SER A 98 -5.76 12.06 9.07
C SER A 98 -6.03 13.53 8.77
N ALA A 99 -5.28 14.14 7.84
CA ALA A 99 -5.49 15.53 7.44
C ALA A 99 -6.88 15.72 6.80
N PHE A 100 -7.34 14.76 6.02
CA PHE A 100 -8.68 14.76 5.45
C PHE A 100 -9.77 14.70 6.53
N ALA A 101 -9.58 13.88 7.56
CA ALA A 101 -10.50 13.79 8.68
C ALA A 101 -10.58 15.13 9.46
N GLU A 102 -9.43 15.74 9.73
CA GLU A 102 -9.36 17.01 10.47
C GLU A 102 -9.90 18.17 9.64
N GLN A 103 -9.38 18.38 8.42
CA GLN A 103 -9.70 19.56 7.60
C GLN A 103 -10.98 19.39 6.78
N GLY A 104 -11.23 18.18 6.27
CA GLY A 104 -12.34 17.90 5.37
C GLY A 104 -13.63 17.48 6.07
N LEU A 105 -13.52 16.88 7.27
CA LEU A 105 -14.65 16.33 8.03
C LEU A 105 -14.86 17.03 9.39
N GLY A 106 -13.92 17.88 9.82
CA GLY A 106 -14.03 18.65 11.07
C GLY A 106 -13.93 17.82 12.35
N VAL A 107 -13.32 16.62 12.29
CA VAL A 107 -13.10 15.80 13.48
C VAL A 107 -11.79 16.18 14.17
N SER A 108 -11.63 15.86 15.48
CA SER A 108 -10.39 16.14 16.19
C SER A 108 -9.23 15.34 15.58
N LYS A 109 -8.00 15.89 15.68
CA LYS A 109 -6.78 15.22 15.18
C LYS A 109 -6.63 13.80 15.73
N THR A 110 -6.86 13.60 17.03
CA THR A 110 -6.79 12.26 17.65
C THR A 110 -7.76 11.28 17.00
N VAL A 111 -9.01 11.70 16.77
CA VAL A 111 -10.00 10.85 16.07
C VAL A 111 -9.57 10.63 14.62
N GLY A 112 -9.06 11.65 13.95
CA GLY A 112 -8.54 11.56 12.59
C GLY A 112 -7.41 10.54 12.44
N ASP A 113 -6.44 10.57 13.36
CA ASP A 113 -5.30 9.64 13.36
C ASP A 113 -5.75 8.19 13.63
N LEU A 114 -6.64 7.97 14.59
CA LEU A 114 -7.11 6.64 14.96
C LEU A 114 -8.11 6.05 13.96
N ALA A 115 -9.06 6.84 13.49
CA ALA A 115 -10.10 6.38 12.56
C ALA A 115 -9.66 6.44 11.09
N GLY A 116 -8.64 7.23 10.74
CA GLY A 116 -8.05 7.30 9.41
C GLY A 116 -6.93 6.27 9.24
N PRO A 117 -5.65 6.67 9.42
CA PRO A 117 -4.51 5.81 9.08
C PRO A 117 -4.40 4.57 9.97
N MET A 118 -4.79 4.61 11.25
CA MET A 118 -4.73 3.43 12.10
C MET A 118 -5.80 2.38 11.71
N ALA A 119 -7.05 2.80 11.48
CA ALA A 119 -8.10 1.88 11.04
C ALA A 119 -7.81 1.32 9.63
N PHE A 120 -7.24 2.14 8.73
CA PHE A 120 -6.72 1.71 7.43
C PHE A 120 -5.68 0.59 7.60
N ALA A 121 -4.65 0.81 8.43
CA ALA A 121 -3.58 -0.17 8.65
C ALA A 121 -4.10 -1.45 9.30
N ALA A 122 -5.03 -1.36 10.26
CA ALA A 122 -5.68 -2.50 10.88
C ALA A 122 -6.43 -3.36 9.86
N ALA A 123 -7.27 -2.74 9.04
CA ALA A 123 -8.03 -3.42 8.00
C ALA A 123 -7.12 -4.06 6.95
N MET A 124 -6.03 -3.37 6.56
CA MET A 124 -5.01 -3.91 5.67
C MET A 124 -4.31 -5.13 6.27
N GLY A 125 -3.95 -5.08 7.56
CA GLY A 125 -3.36 -6.21 8.28
C GLY A 125 -4.28 -7.42 8.31
N VAL A 126 -5.56 -7.21 8.60
CA VAL A 126 -6.59 -8.26 8.57
C VAL A 126 -6.71 -8.88 7.17
N SER A 127 -6.75 -8.07 6.11
CA SER A 127 -6.79 -8.54 4.72
C SER A 127 -5.58 -9.43 4.40
N ARG A 128 -4.38 -9.02 4.80
CA ARG A 128 -3.13 -9.79 4.60
C ARG A 128 -3.12 -11.10 5.39
N LEU A 129 -3.67 -11.12 6.61
CA LEU A 129 -3.83 -12.35 7.41
C LEU A 129 -4.83 -13.31 6.76
N ILE A 130 -5.98 -12.82 6.30
CA ILE A 130 -6.99 -13.64 5.61
C ILE A 130 -6.37 -14.27 4.37
N PHE A 131 -5.69 -13.48 3.55
CA PHE A 131 -5.02 -14.01 2.36
C PHE A 131 -3.87 -14.96 2.71
N GLY A 132 -3.10 -14.67 3.75
CA GLY A 132 -2.04 -15.55 4.23
C GLY A 132 -2.55 -16.93 4.67
N LYS A 133 -3.74 -16.98 5.27
CA LYS A 133 -4.36 -18.22 5.79
C LYS A 133 -5.16 -18.99 4.73
N TYR A 134 -5.86 -18.27 3.86
CA TYR A 134 -6.83 -18.85 2.92
C TYR A 134 -6.44 -18.69 1.44
N GLY A 135 -5.29 -18.06 1.15
CA GLY A 135 -4.87 -17.72 -0.20
C GLY A 135 -4.78 -18.92 -1.16
N ASP A 136 -4.37 -20.08 -0.65
CA ASP A 136 -4.31 -21.32 -1.44
C ASP A 136 -5.69 -21.83 -1.90
N LYS A 137 -6.76 -21.44 -1.19
CA LYS A 137 -8.16 -21.80 -1.51
C LYS A 137 -8.85 -20.75 -2.39
N LEU A 138 -8.26 -19.57 -2.53
CA LEU A 138 -8.84 -18.45 -3.25
C LEU A 138 -8.28 -18.37 -4.67
N ASN A 139 -9.15 -18.09 -5.64
CA ASN A 139 -8.66 -17.69 -6.96
C ASN A 139 -8.09 -16.28 -6.87
N LEU A 140 -6.76 -16.17 -6.87
CA LEU A 140 -6.05 -14.90 -6.68
C LEU A 140 -6.50 -13.81 -7.65
N ASP A 141 -6.71 -14.14 -8.94
CA ASP A 141 -7.11 -13.17 -9.96
C ASP A 141 -8.53 -12.62 -9.70
N ARG A 142 -9.45 -13.47 -9.23
CA ARG A 142 -10.80 -13.03 -8.86
C ARG A 142 -10.78 -12.19 -7.60
N TYR A 143 -9.98 -12.60 -6.62
CA TYR A 143 -9.87 -11.87 -5.35
C TYR A 143 -9.21 -10.50 -5.55
N MET A 144 -8.14 -10.40 -6.33
CA MET A 144 -7.52 -9.12 -6.68
C MET A 144 -8.47 -8.19 -7.43
N ALA A 145 -9.24 -8.71 -8.41
CA ALA A 145 -10.21 -7.91 -9.14
C ALA A 145 -11.36 -7.41 -8.23
N PHE A 146 -11.84 -8.26 -7.31
CA PHE A 146 -12.83 -7.87 -6.30
C PHE A 146 -12.27 -6.77 -5.39
N CYS A 147 -11.06 -6.94 -4.86
CA CYS A 147 -10.43 -5.94 -4.01
C CYS A 147 -10.16 -4.63 -4.77
N ALA A 148 -9.78 -4.69 -6.06
CA ALA A 148 -9.60 -3.48 -6.86
C ALA A 148 -10.92 -2.73 -7.07
N ALA A 149 -12.02 -3.42 -7.37
CA ALA A 149 -13.34 -2.82 -7.46
C ALA A 149 -13.81 -2.25 -6.10
N LEU A 150 -13.56 -2.97 -5.01
CA LEU A 150 -13.86 -2.50 -3.65
C LEU A 150 -13.05 -1.25 -3.30
N CYS A 151 -11.78 -1.18 -3.71
CA CYS A 151 -10.94 -0.01 -3.52
C CYS A 151 -11.50 1.22 -4.26
N VAL A 152 -11.93 1.05 -5.51
CA VAL A 152 -12.61 2.13 -6.27
C VAL A 152 -13.86 2.60 -5.52
N GLY A 153 -14.70 1.67 -5.06
CA GLY A 153 -15.89 2.00 -4.25
C GLY A 153 -15.55 2.74 -2.95
N ALA A 154 -14.48 2.34 -2.27
CA ALA A 154 -13.99 3.00 -1.07
C ALA A 154 -13.53 4.45 -1.36
N TYR A 155 -12.78 4.69 -2.43
CA TYR A 155 -12.40 6.03 -2.87
C TYR A 155 -13.63 6.91 -3.15
N LEU A 156 -14.63 6.39 -3.85
CA LEU A 156 -15.89 7.11 -4.10
C LEU A 156 -16.63 7.41 -2.79
N CYS A 157 -16.67 6.47 -1.87
CA CYS A 157 -17.25 6.66 -0.53
C CYS A 157 -16.55 7.79 0.23
N ILE A 158 -15.20 7.78 0.29
CA ILE A 158 -14.40 8.82 0.96
C ILE A 158 -14.71 10.20 0.39
N VAL A 159 -14.81 10.33 -0.93
CA VAL A 159 -14.93 11.62 -1.62
C VAL A 159 -16.36 12.17 -1.61
N PHE A 160 -17.35 11.33 -1.92
CA PHE A 160 -18.70 11.81 -2.20
C PHE A 160 -19.69 11.71 -1.04
N VAL A 161 -19.40 10.85 -0.05
CA VAL A 161 -20.32 10.73 1.09
C VAL A 161 -20.10 11.89 2.07
N PRO A 162 -21.16 12.64 2.44
CA PRO A 162 -21.03 13.82 3.31
C PRO A 162 -20.84 13.46 4.81
N SER A 163 -21.00 12.19 5.19
CA SER A 163 -20.87 11.73 6.57
C SER A 163 -19.41 11.45 6.92
N ALA A 164 -18.91 12.10 7.99
CA ALA A 164 -17.55 11.83 8.50
C ALA A 164 -17.33 10.37 8.87
N VAL A 165 -18.29 9.73 9.50
CA VAL A 165 -18.23 8.31 9.90
C VAL A 165 -18.10 7.40 8.68
N LEU A 166 -18.93 7.62 7.66
CA LEU A 166 -18.90 6.78 6.45
C LEU A 166 -17.64 7.04 5.62
N SER A 167 -17.15 8.28 5.54
CA SER A 167 -15.88 8.58 4.85
C SER A 167 -14.69 7.91 5.54
N LEU A 168 -14.64 7.94 6.88
CA LEU A 168 -13.59 7.24 7.64
C LEU A 168 -13.73 5.71 7.55
N PHE A 169 -14.95 5.18 7.53
CA PHE A 169 -15.19 3.78 7.22
C PHE A 169 -14.70 3.42 5.82
N GLY A 170 -14.89 4.31 4.84
CA GLY A 170 -14.31 4.18 3.50
C GLY A 170 -12.79 4.08 3.52
N CYS A 171 -12.09 4.82 4.40
CA CYS A 171 -10.65 4.68 4.58
C CYS A 171 -10.26 3.27 5.08
N ALA A 172 -10.99 2.72 6.05
CA ALA A 172 -10.76 1.36 6.54
C ALA A 172 -11.02 0.30 5.45
N VAL A 173 -12.11 0.45 4.69
CA VAL A 173 -12.42 -0.44 3.54
C VAL A 173 -11.35 -0.35 2.46
N CYS A 174 -10.83 0.86 2.19
CA CYS A 174 -9.70 1.04 1.28
C CYS A 174 -8.47 0.28 1.77
N GLY A 175 -8.12 0.39 3.07
CA GLY A 175 -7.04 -0.39 3.68
C GLY A 175 -7.20 -1.88 3.48
N PHE A 176 -8.40 -2.42 3.75
CA PHE A 176 -8.69 -3.84 3.50
C PHE A 176 -8.47 -4.21 2.02
N ALA A 177 -8.96 -3.39 1.11
CA ALA A 177 -8.89 -3.65 -0.33
C ALA A 177 -7.45 -3.66 -0.87
N VAL A 178 -6.62 -2.68 -0.48
CA VAL A 178 -5.23 -2.59 -0.94
C VAL A 178 -4.33 -3.66 -0.33
N GLY A 179 -4.74 -4.30 0.76
CA GLY A 179 -3.94 -5.29 1.48
C GLY A 179 -3.42 -6.43 0.61
N ILE A 180 -4.15 -6.84 -0.44
CA ILE A 180 -3.75 -7.88 -1.37
C ILE A 180 -2.87 -7.38 -2.53
N PHE A 181 -2.83 -6.09 -2.83
CA PHE A 181 -2.22 -5.60 -4.08
C PHE A 181 -0.73 -5.91 -4.16
N TRP A 182 0.04 -5.63 -3.10
CA TRP A 182 1.46 -5.96 -3.05
C TRP A 182 1.71 -7.48 -3.08
N PRO A 183 1.26 -8.25 -2.08
CA PRO A 183 1.55 -9.68 -2.03
C PRO A 183 0.93 -10.44 -3.21
N GLY A 184 -0.24 -10.04 -3.67
CA GLY A 184 -0.90 -10.64 -4.83
C GLY A 184 -0.14 -10.41 -6.12
N THR A 185 0.32 -9.17 -6.37
CA THR A 185 1.10 -8.85 -7.59
C THR A 185 2.44 -9.58 -7.59
N LEU A 186 3.16 -9.61 -6.46
CA LEU A 186 4.42 -10.35 -6.33
C LEU A 186 4.23 -11.85 -6.53
N SER A 187 3.17 -12.44 -5.94
CA SER A 187 2.85 -13.86 -6.12
C SER A 187 2.52 -14.18 -7.58
N ARG A 188 1.77 -13.29 -8.26
CA ARG A 188 1.45 -13.47 -9.67
C ARG A 188 2.66 -13.32 -10.57
N ALA A 189 3.53 -12.35 -10.30
CA ALA A 189 4.77 -12.15 -11.05
C ALA A 189 5.68 -13.38 -10.93
N SER A 190 5.85 -13.92 -9.73
CA SER A 190 6.63 -15.14 -9.47
C SER A 190 6.09 -16.34 -10.27
N ALA A 191 4.76 -16.55 -10.26
CA ALA A 191 4.13 -17.64 -10.98
C ALA A 191 4.18 -17.47 -12.51
N SER A 192 4.24 -16.23 -13.03
CA SER A 192 4.20 -15.94 -14.47
C SER A 192 5.58 -15.84 -15.11
N ILE A 193 6.60 -15.46 -14.35
CA ILE A 193 7.97 -15.23 -14.83
C ILE A 193 8.94 -16.13 -14.07
N ARG A 194 9.05 -17.40 -14.54
CA ARG A 194 10.02 -18.34 -13.98
C ARG A 194 11.44 -17.81 -14.19
N GLY A 195 12.32 -17.96 -13.20
CA GLY A 195 13.69 -17.48 -13.26
C GLY A 195 13.84 -15.96 -13.09
N GLY A 196 12.78 -15.24 -12.72
CA GLY A 196 12.84 -13.78 -12.46
C GLY A 196 13.80 -13.40 -11.33
N GLY A 197 13.86 -14.24 -10.29
CA GLY A 197 14.82 -14.13 -9.18
C GLY A 197 14.77 -12.78 -8.46
N THR A 198 15.81 -12.49 -7.71
CA THR A 198 15.98 -11.27 -6.91
C THR A 198 15.83 -9.99 -7.74
N ARG A 199 16.35 -9.98 -8.99
CA ARG A 199 16.30 -8.82 -9.89
C ARG A 199 14.87 -8.40 -10.20
N MET A 200 13.99 -9.36 -10.51
CA MET A 200 12.58 -9.09 -10.77
C MET A 200 11.89 -8.49 -9.53
N PHE A 201 12.07 -9.12 -8.38
CA PHE A 201 11.45 -8.64 -7.14
C PHE A 201 11.95 -7.25 -6.73
N ALA A 202 13.24 -6.97 -6.90
CA ALA A 202 13.80 -5.64 -6.61
C ALA A 202 13.20 -4.55 -7.51
N LEU A 203 13.04 -4.82 -8.81
CA LEU A 203 12.40 -3.86 -9.73
C LEU A 203 10.92 -3.68 -9.46
N LEU A 204 10.22 -4.76 -9.08
CA LEU A 204 8.81 -4.67 -8.69
C LEU A 204 8.65 -3.88 -7.39
N ALA A 205 9.50 -4.09 -6.39
CA ALA A 205 9.50 -3.31 -5.16
C ALA A 205 9.76 -1.82 -5.44
N LEU A 206 10.81 -1.52 -6.23
CA LEU A 206 11.11 -0.14 -6.65
C LEU A 206 9.92 0.53 -7.35
N ALA A 207 9.22 -0.19 -8.23
CA ALA A 207 8.01 0.33 -8.88
C ALA A 207 6.89 0.62 -7.85
N GLY A 208 6.73 -0.22 -6.85
CA GLY A 208 5.81 0.02 -5.74
C GLY A 208 6.18 1.27 -4.93
N ASP A 209 7.47 1.45 -4.62
CA ASP A 209 7.96 2.63 -3.90
C ASP A 209 7.76 3.93 -4.71
N VAL A 210 7.96 3.88 -6.04
CA VAL A 210 7.61 4.99 -6.94
C VAL A 210 6.10 5.31 -6.83
N GLY A 211 5.25 4.30 -6.74
CA GLY A 211 3.82 4.45 -6.49
C GLY A 211 3.54 5.11 -5.14
N CYS A 212 4.18 4.62 -4.06
CA CYS A 212 4.04 5.17 -2.71
C CYS A 212 4.42 6.66 -2.62
N ALA A 213 5.40 7.09 -3.41
CA ALA A 213 5.74 8.50 -3.53
C ALA A 213 4.77 9.26 -4.44
N GLY A 214 4.44 8.70 -5.60
CA GLY A 214 3.64 9.36 -6.64
C GLY A 214 2.17 9.54 -6.27
N GLY A 215 1.55 8.57 -5.60
CA GLY A 215 0.14 8.62 -5.21
C GLY A 215 -0.19 9.83 -4.31
N PRO A 216 0.44 9.96 -3.14
CA PRO A 216 0.22 11.11 -2.27
C PRO A 216 0.64 12.44 -2.90
N THR A 217 1.71 12.44 -3.71
CA THR A 217 2.15 13.65 -4.43
C THR A 217 1.09 14.12 -5.41
N LEU A 218 0.51 13.21 -6.21
CA LEU A 218 -0.59 13.56 -7.10
C LEU A 218 -1.79 14.12 -6.31
N ALA A 219 -2.17 13.44 -5.22
CA ALA A 219 -3.27 13.90 -4.38
C ALA A 219 -3.00 15.29 -3.78
N GLY A 220 -1.78 15.56 -3.30
CA GLY A 220 -1.37 16.86 -2.77
C GLY A 220 -1.41 17.96 -3.83
N LEU A 221 -0.77 17.74 -4.98
CA LEU A 221 -0.73 18.73 -6.06
C LEU A 221 -2.13 19.10 -6.59
N VAL A 222 -3.00 18.08 -6.75
CA VAL A 222 -4.39 18.34 -7.18
C VAL A 222 -5.19 19.04 -6.09
N SER A 223 -4.97 18.70 -4.81
CA SER A 223 -5.57 19.41 -3.69
C SER A 223 -5.19 20.88 -3.69
N ASP A 224 -3.90 21.18 -3.79
CA ASP A 224 -3.37 22.57 -3.82
C ASP A 224 -3.93 23.36 -4.99
N ALA A 225 -4.01 22.77 -6.18
CA ALA A 225 -4.59 23.38 -7.36
C ALA A 225 -6.10 23.69 -7.20
N HIS A 226 -6.77 23.04 -6.26
CA HIS A 226 -8.19 23.25 -5.95
C HIS A 226 -8.40 23.92 -4.57
N GLY A 227 -7.49 24.83 -4.19
CA GLY A 227 -7.61 25.62 -2.96
C GLY A 227 -7.46 24.81 -1.64
N GLY A 228 -6.71 23.71 -1.67
CA GLY A 228 -6.51 22.86 -0.50
C GLY A 228 -7.59 21.78 -0.32
N ALA A 229 -8.47 21.58 -1.32
CA ALA A 229 -9.55 20.60 -1.24
C ALA A 229 -9.04 19.17 -1.35
N LEU A 230 -8.75 18.52 -0.21
CA LEU A 230 -8.25 17.14 -0.15
C LEU A 230 -9.18 16.12 -0.83
N ARG A 231 -10.49 16.40 -0.89
CA ARG A 231 -11.45 15.57 -1.66
C ARG A 231 -11.09 15.51 -3.14
N ALA A 232 -10.69 16.63 -3.74
CA ALA A 232 -10.27 16.67 -5.14
C ALA A 232 -8.97 15.87 -5.37
N GLY A 233 -8.02 15.99 -4.44
CA GLY A 233 -6.76 15.23 -4.48
C GLY A 233 -6.98 13.72 -4.37
N ILE A 234 -7.79 13.27 -3.40
CA ILE A 234 -8.11 11.85 -3.24
C ILE A 234 -8.89 11.34 -4.46
N LEU A 235 -9.81 12.14 -5.02
CA LEU A 235 -10.53 11.78 -6.24
C LEU A 235 -9.59 11.58 -7.43
N ALA A 236 -8.60 12.45 -7.61
CA ALA A 236 -7.62 12.29 -8.68
C ALA A 236 -6.82 10.98 -8.54
N ALA A 237 -6.50 10.58 -7.32
CA ALA A 237 -5.77 9.34 -7.06
C ALA A 237 -6.59 8.07 -7.33
N ILE A 238 -7.90 8.15 -7.60
CA ILE A 238 -8.75 7.00 -7.99
C ILE A 238 -8.28 6.32 -9.27
N ILE A 239 -7.48 7.01 -10.09
CA ILE A 239 -6.89 6.45 -11.30
C ILE A 239 -6.06 5.19 -11.00
N PHE A 240 -5.39 5.14 -9.85
CA PHE A 240 -4.54 4.00 -9.49
C PHE A 240 -5.35 2.71 -9.22
N PRO A 241 -6.38 2.68 -8.37
CA PRO A 241 -7.21 1.49 -8.22
C PRO A 241 -8.02 1.16 -9.49
N LEU A 242 -8.38 2.13 -10.34
CA LEU A 242 -8.98 1.86 -11.65
C LEU A 242 -8.00 1.15 -12.60
N LEU A 243 -6.77 1.62 -12.69
CA LEU A 243 -5.72 0.95 -13.47
C LEU A 243 -5.40 -0.43 -12.90
N MET A 244 -5.36 -0.59 -11.56
CA MET A 244 -5.18 -1.90 -10.93
C MET A 244 -6.31 -2.86 -11.33
N LEU A 245 -7.56 -2.41 -11.31
CA LEU A 245 -8.72 -3.20 -11.75
C LEU A 245 -8.58 -3.60 -13.22
N LEU A 246 -8.25 -2.64 -14.09
CA LEU A 246 -8.05 -2.91 -15.51
C LEU A 246 -6.94 -3.94 -15.74
N CYS A 247 -5.77 -3.77 -15.11
CA CYS A 247 -4.65 -4.70 -15.23
C CYS A 247 -5.03 -6.11 -14.77
N THR A 248 -5.74 -6.24 -13.64
CA THR A 248 -6.19 -7.55 -13.15
C THR A 248 -7.20 -8.22 -14.10
N LEU A 249 -8.10 -7.45 -14.69
CA LEU A 249 -9.05 -7.97 -15.68
C LEU A 249 -8.38 -8.39 -16.99
N LEU A 250 -7.39 -7.63 -17.47
CA LEU A 250 -6.59 -7.99 -18.66
C LEU A 250 -5.81 -9.30 -18.44
N MET A 251 -5.20 -9.47 -17.28
CA MET A 251 -4.50 -10.71 -16.93
C MET A 251 -5.43 -11.93 -16.90
N ARG A 252 -6.66 -11.77 -16.43
CA ARG A 252 -7.66 -12.86 -16.44
C ARG A 252 -8.03 -13.29 -17.85
N ARG A 253 -8.21 -12.34 -18.79
CA ARG A 253 -8.54 -12.64 -20.19
C ARG A 253 -7.45 -13.46 -20.90
N GLN A 254 -6.17 -13.15 -20.62
CA GLN A 254 -5.04 -13.88 -21.23
C GLN A 254 -4.91 -15.35 -20.79
N ARG A 255 -5.61 -15.78 -19.73
CA ARG A 255 -5.62 -17.18 -19.26
C ARG A 255 -6.83 -17.97 -19.74
N GLY A 256 -7.89 -17.29 -20.16
CA GLY A 256 -9.10 -17.93 -20.68
C GLY A 256 -9.11 -18.10 -22.18
N ALA A 257 -8.12 -17.55 -22.87
CA ALA A 257 -7.83 -17.75 -24.27
C ALA A 257 -6.66 -18.73 -24.44
#